data_3036a5eb074ef22aaaa837bf8bd91d51
#
_entry.id   3036a5eb074ef22aaaa837bf8bd91d51
#
_cell.length_a   1.000
_cell.length_b   1.000
_cell.length_c   1.000
_cell.angle_alpha   90.00
_cell.angle_beta   90.00
_cell.angle_gamma   90.00
#
_symmetry.space_group_name_H-M   'P 1'
#
loop_
_entity.id
_entity.type
_entity.pdbx_description
1 polymer ?
#
loop_
_entity_poly.entity_id
_entity_poly.type
_entity_poly.pdbx_seq_one_letter_code
_entity_poly.pdbx_strand_id
1 'polypeptide(L)'
;VMERLPREALYISAAEMQLVERLLINDGELLLGDWDDLGAAEALVSRLWCSFHAEGDDWTLLLPQALHDPLARAIAAEEAQGARERLLRYDATIHGLLYIAGLLHSAQPIGFFMHDVMREDGPLAMQIARRYLQASFEYVTDANGDLILLHPGLADPYRLVGGERADGGIFTLELSQEMIAGGMNGILPEERPLNEALCGALNGALRPEYELGEAAEDLRMLAKQGVGLKEMENVMASMLAVLPTRAMKDALERLYLCTPHWMGLKTALSH
;
A
#
# COMPACT_ATOMS: atom_id res chain seq x y z
N VAL A 1 10.98 -22.33 -15.99
CA VAL A 1 10.67 -20.91 -16.22
C VAL A 1 9.81 -20.78 -17.46
N MET A 2 10.29 -21.18 -18.65
CA MET A 2 9.63 -20.94 -19.94
C MET A 2 8.16 -21.41 -20.01
N GLU A 3 7.82 -22.55 -19.44
CA GLU A 3 6.44 -23.10 -19.44
C GLU A 3 5.46 -22.29 -18.59
N ARG A 4 5.97 -21.63 -17.53
CA ARG A 4 5.14 -20.85 -16.59
C ARG A 4 5.10 -19.37 -16.93
N LEU A 5 6.07 -18.89 -17.70
CA LEU A 5 6.24 -17.46 -18.00
C LEU A 5 4.97 -16.82 -18.57
N PRO A 6 4.26 -17.35 -19.59
CA PRO A 6 3.06 -16.72 -20.12
C PRO A 6 1.98 -16.53 -19.05
N ARG A 7 1.83 -17.50 -18.15
CA ARG A 7 0.84 -17.42 -17.06
C ARG A 7 1.26 -16.46 -15.96
N GLU A 8 2.53 -16.51 -15.53
CA GLU A 8 3.04 -15.64 -14.48
C GLU A 8 3.09 -14.19 -14.93
N ALA A 9 3.35 -13.92 -16.23
CA ALA A 9 3.35 -12.57 -16.80
C ALA A 9 1.97 -11.88 -16.80
N LEU A 10 0.88 -12.65 -16.67
CA LEU A 10 -0.46 -12.07 -16.49
C LEU A 10 -0.62 -11.37 -15.13
N TYR A 11 0.16 -11.77 -14.14
CA TYR A 11 0.00 -11.39 -12.73
C TYR A 11 1.29 -10.80 -12.17
N ILE A 12 1.89 -9.84 -12.87
CA ILE A 12 2.99 -9.02 -12.36
C ILE A 12 2.47 -7.66 -11.91
N SER A 13 3.11 -7.09 -10.89
CA SER A 13 2.77 -5.77 -10.38
C SER A 13 3.10 -4.67 -11.40
N ALA A 14 2.56 -3.47 -11.19
CA ALA A 14 2.88 -2.32 -12.04
C ALA A 14 4.39 -1.98 -11.99
N ALA A 15 5.01 -2.09 -10.81
CA ALA A 15 6.45 -1.86 -10.63
C ALA A 15 7.29 -2.92 -11.34
N GLU A 16 6.95 -4.22 -11.22
CA GLU A 16 7.61 -5.28 -11.98
C GLU A 16 7.49 -5.05 -13.49
N MET A 17 6.30 -4.62 -13.97
CA MET A 17 6.08 -4.32 -15.39
C MET A 17 7.00 -3.21 -15.89
N GLN A 18 7.10 -2.10 -15.15
CA GLN A 18 7.98 -0.98 -15.50
C GLN A 18 9.45 -1.41 -15.58
N LEU A 19 9.91 -2.26 -14.63
CA LEU A 19 11.27 -2.79 -14.68
C LEU A 19 11.49 -3.70 -15.89
N VAL A 20 10.52 -4.57 -16.21
CA VAL A 20 10.61 -5.45 -17.41
C VAL A 20 10.69 -4.62 -18.67
N GLU A 21 9.87 -3.58 -18.82
CA GLU A 21 9.91 -2.69 -19.98
C GLU A 21 11.27 -1.98 -20.11
N ARG A 22 11.80 -1.47 -18.99
CA ARG A 22 13.15 -0.84 -18.95
C ARG A 22 14.24 -1.83 -19.31
N LEU A 23 14.19 -3.06 -18.80
CA LEU A 23 15.14 -4.13 -19.14
C LEU A 23 15.10 -4.47 -20.63
N LEU A 24 13.91 -4.64 -21.21
CA LEU A 24 13.76 -4.95 -22.63
C LEU A 24 14.29 -3.83 -23.54
N ILE A 25 14.16 -2.56 -23.14
CA ILE A 25 14.70 -1.40 -23.86
C ILE A 25 16.23 -1.34 -23.77
N ASN A 26 16.82 -1.79 -22.65
CA ASN A 26 18.25 -1.71 -22.37
C ASN A 26 18.96 -3.06 -22.57
N ASP A 27 18.55 -3.87 -23.55
CA ASP A 27 19.16 -5.16 -23.89
C ASP A 27 19.30 -6.14 -22.70
N GLY A 28 18.42 -6.02 -21.71
CA GLY A 28 18.34 -6.90 -20.55
C GLY A 28 19.22 -6.50 -19.37
N GLU A 29 19.83 -5.32 -19.39
CA GLU A 29 20.67 -4.82 -18.29
C GLU A 29 20.10 -3.51 -17.75
N LEU A 30 19.98 -3.42 -16.40
CA LEU A 30 19.50 -2.21 -15.75
C LEU A 30 20.27 -1.96 -14.45
N LEU A 31 20.96 -0.83 -14.37
CA LEU A 31 21.54 -0.34 -13.12
C LEU A 31 20.42 0.16 -12.20
N LEU A 32 20.33 -0.37 -10.99
CA LEU A 32 19.37 0.03 -9.98
C LEU A 32 19.95 1.22 -9.22
N GLY A 33 19.41 2.42 -9.48
CA GLY A 33 19.83 3.66 -8.80
C GLY A 33 19.01 4.00 -7.57
N ASP A 34 17.78 3.52 -7.50
CA ASP A 34 16.81 3.87 -6.47
C ASP A 34 16.34 2.65 -5.68
N TRP A 35 16.17 2.86 -4.39
CA TRP A 35 15.63 1.84 -3.47
C TRP A 35 14.18 1.45 -3.83
N ASP A 36 13.44 2.33 -4.50
CA ASP A 36 12.05 2.10 -4.90
C ASP A 36 11.91 0.94 -5.92
N ASP A 37 12.94 0.72 -6.73
CA ASP A 37 12.98 -0.39 -7.71
C ASP A 37 13.34 -1.75 -7.08
N LEU A 38 13.89 -1.77 -5.85
CA LEU A 38 14.49 -2.97 -5.26
C LEU A 38 13.44 -4.08 -5.01
N GLY A 39 12.29 -3.74 -4.46
CA GLY A 39 11.23 -4.71 -4.18
C GLY A 39 10.71 -5.40 -5.45
N ALA A 40 10.52 -4.63 -6.52
CA ALA A 40 10.11 -5.18 -7.81
C ALA A 40 11.22 -6.01 -8.47
N ALA A 41 12.49 -5.60 -8.32
CA ALA A 41 13.64 -6.35 -8.81
C ALA A 41 13.78 -7.70 -8.08
N GLU A 42 13.64 -7.73 -6.75
CA GLU A 42 13.62 -8.96 -5.96
C GLU A 42 12.47 -9.89 -6.37
N ALA A 43 11.30 -9.33 -6.68
CA ALA A 43 10.16 -10.11 -7.19
C ALA A 43 10.50 -10.78 -8.54
N LEU A 44 11.12 -10.06 -9.48
CA LEU A 44 11.55 -10.63 -10.77
C LEU A 44 12.63 -11.71 -10.59
N VAL A 45 13.56 -11.54 -9.65
CA VAL A 45 14.55 -12.56 -9.29
C VAL A 45 13.88 -13.79 -8.67
N SER A 46 12.89 -13.60 -7.79
CA SER A 46 12.13 -14.71 -7.18
C SER A 46 11.33 -15.54 -8.20
N ARG A 47 10.96 -14.92 -9.34
CA ARG A 47 10.36 -15.61 -10.50
C ARG A 47 11.38 -16.35 -11.35
N LEU A 48 12.67 -16.21 -11.05
CA LEU A 48 13.79 -16.71 -11.86
C LEU A 48 13.81 -16.10 -13.29
N TRP A 49 13.31 -14.89 -13.43
CA TRP A 49 13.39 -14.15 -14.71
C TRP A 49 14.64 -13.31 -14.80
N CYS A 50 15.10 -12.79 -13.67
CA CYS A 50 16.28 -11.95 -13.57
C CYS A 50 17.28 -12.49 -12.55
N SER A 51 18.48 -11.92 -12.57
CA SER A 51 19.50 -12.11 -11.54
C SER A 51 20.12 -10.77 -11.18
N PHE A 52 20.62 -10.64 -9.95
CA PHE A 52 21.44 -9.51 -9.53
C PHE A 52 22.90 -9.76 -9.86
N HIS A 53 23.58 -8.72 -10.32
CA HIS A 53 25.01 -8.61 -10.37
C HIS A 53 25.43 -7.39 -9.54
N ALA A 54 26.33 -7.59 -8.56
CA ALA A 54 26.84 -6.53 -7.71
C ALA A 54 28.31 -6.23 -8.09
N GLU A 55 28.62 -4.96 -8.31
CA GLU A 55 29.99 -4.47 -8.54
C GLU A 55 30.22 -3.23 -7.65
N GLY A 56 30.92 -3.45 -6.52
CA GLY A 56 31.04 -2.45 -5.46
C GLY A 56 29.69 -2.17 -4.80
N ASP A 57 29.27 -0.92 -4.79
CA ASP A 57 27.98 -0.47 -4.25
C ASP A 57 26.85 -0.46 -5.31
N ASP A 58 27.20 -0.73 -6.57
CA ASP A 58 26.28 -0.73 -7.68
C ASP A 58 25.60 -2.10 -7.86
N TRP A 59 24.29 -2.09 -8.08
CA TRP A 59 23.49 -3.29 -8.32
C TRP A 59 22.91 -3.24 -9.73
N THR A 60 23.23 -4.23 -10.53
CA THR A 60 22.69 -4.39 -11.89
C THR A 60 21.72 -5.55 -11.91
N LEU A 61 20.50 -5.29 -12.41
CA LEU A 61 19.51 -6.33 -12.69
C LEU A 61 19.72 -6.84 -14.13
N LEU A 62 19.83 -8.16 -14.26
CA LEU A 62 20.09 -8.83 -15.54
C LEU A 62 18.93 -9.72 -15.93
N LEU A 63 18.36 -9.49 -17.11
CA LEU A 63 17.37 -10.34 -17.77
C LEU A 63 18.05 -11.17 -18.85
N PRO A 64 18.08 -12.52 -18.77
CA PRO A 64 18.69 -13.35 -19.80
C PRO A 64 18.06 -13.14 -21.18
N GLN A 65 18.89 -13.00 -22.23
CA GLN A 65 18.44 -12.76 -23.61
C GLN A 65 17.41 -13.79 -24.09
N ALA A 66 17.50 -15.04 -23.62
CA ALA A 66 16.54 -16.10 -23.96
C ALA A 66 15.11 -15.79 -23.49
N LEU A 67 14.91 -14.88 -22.53
CA LEU A 67 13.61 -14.46 -22.01
C LEU A 67 13.06 -13.19 -22.67
N HIS A 68 13.86 -12.42 -23.44
CA HIS A 68 13.41 -11.15 -24.03
C HIS A 68 12.16 -11.31 -24.89
N ASP A 69 12.24 -12.08 -25.99
CA ASP A 69 11.09 -12.27 -26.88
C ASP A 69 9.90 -12.98 -26.23
N PRO A 70 10.10 -14.06 -25.43
CA PRO A 70 9.00 -14.69 -24.72
C PRO A 70 8.28 -13.77 -23.75
N LEU A 71 9.03 -12.95 -23.00
CA LEU A 71 8.46 -12.03 -22.02
C LEU A 71 7.74 -10.87 -22.70
N ALA A 72 8.37 -10.25 -23.72
CA ALA A 72 7.75 -9.19 -24.52
C ALA A 72 6.41 -9.63 -25.13
N ARG A 73 6.34 -10.85 -25.67
CA ARG A 73 5.09 -11.42 -26.21
C ARG A 73 4.05 -11.67 -25.11
N ALA A 74 4.47 -12.19 -23.97
CA ALA A 74 3.55 -12.51 -22.87
C ALA A 74 2.91 -11.25 -22.28
N ILE A 75 3.67 -10.17 -22.08
CA ILE A 75 3.15 -8.91 -21.56
C ILE A 75 2.31 -8.12 -22.58
N ALA A 76 2.53 -8.32 -23.86
CA ALA A 76 1.76 -7.67 -24.95
C ALA A 76 0.47 -8.44 -25.30
N ALA A 77 0.26 -9.65 -24.76
CA ALA A 77 -0.90 -10.45 -25.07
C ALA A 77 -2.21 -9.78 -24.60
N GLU A 78 -3.29 -9.94 -25.34
CA GLU A 78 -4.61 -9.39 -25.02
C GLU A 78 -5.11 -9.87 -23.64
N GLU A 79 -4.85 -11.13 -23.29
CA GLU A 79 -5.16 -11.69 -21.97
C GLU A 79 -4.47 -10.94 -20.83
N ALA A 80 -3.24 -10.45 -21.07
CA ALA A 80 -2.50 -9.66 -20.09
C ALA A 80 -3.17 -8.28 -19.83
N GLN A 81 -3.74 -7.67 -20.85
CA GLN A 81 -4.46 -6.40 -20.69
C GLN A 81 -5.71 -6.58 -19.81
N GLY A 82 -6.52 -7.61 -20.08
CA GLY A 82 -7.68 -7.92 -19.24
C GLY A 82 -7.30 -8.30 -17.80
N ALA A 83 -6.17 -8.97 -17.60
CA ALA A 83 -5.64 -9.26 -16.26
C ALA A 83 -5.24 -7.97 -15.52
N ARG A 84 -4.58 -7.02 -16.19
CA ARG A 84 -4.17 -5.72 -15.61
C ARG A 84 -5.36 -4.91 -15.12
N GLU A 85 -6.45 -4.86 -15.87
CA GLU A 85 -7.66 -4.16 -15.41
C GLU A 85 -8.23 -4.76 -14.12
N ARG A 86 -8.17 -6.09 -13.98
CA ARG A 86 -8.57 -6.75 -12.73
C ARG A 86 -7.60 -6.48 -11.60
N LEU A 87 -6.29 -6.50 -11.89
CA LEU A 87 -5.24 -6.15 -10.92
C LEU A 87 -5.39 -4.72 -10.40
N LEU A 88 -5.58 -3.74 -11.27
CA LEU A 88 -5.80 -2.34 -10.86
C LEU A 88 -7.00 -2.20 -9.90
N ARG A 89 -8.11 -2.88 -10.19
CA ARG A 89 -9.27 -2.87 -9.29
C ARG A 89 -8.99 -3.57 -7.97
N TYR A 90 -8.25 -4.67 -8.03
CA TYR A 90 -7.82 -5.41 -6.85
C TYR A 90 -6.90 -4.55 -5.96
N ASP A 91 -5.86 -3.96 -6.53
CA ASP A 91 -4.93 -3.09 -5.80
C ASP A 91 -5.65 -1.93 -5.14
N ALA A 92 -6.52 -1.26 -5.88
CA ALA A 92 -7.33 -0.17 -5.35
C ALA A 92 -8.20 -0.64 -4.16
N THR A 93 -8.80 -1.84 -4.25
CA THR A 93 -9.60 -2.40 -3.15
C THR A 93 -8.73 -2.70 -1.92
N ILE A 94 -7.56 -3.31 -2.11
CA ILE A 94 -6.65 -3.62 -1.00
C ILE A 94 -6.10 -2.34 -0.36
N HIS A 95 -5.73 -1.33 -1.14
CA HIS A 95 -5.33 -0.01 -0.61
C HIS A 95 -6.45 0.63 0.21
N GLY A 96 -7.71 0.57 -0.28
CA GLY A 96 -8.86 1.07 0.47
C GLY A 96 -9.05 0.34 1.80
N LEU A 97 -8.92 -0.98 1.81
CA LEU A 97 -9.00 -1.80 3.02
C LEU A 97 -7.85 -1.51 3.99
N LEU A 98 -6.63 -1.33 3.48
CA LEU A 98 -5.46 -0.95 4.27
C LEU A 98 -5.64 0.43 4.90
N TYR A 99 -6.19 1.41 4.14
CA TYR A 99 -6.50 2.73 4.69
C TYR A 99 -7.49 2.66 5.85
N ILE A 100 -8.50 1.77 5.76
CA ILE A 100 -9.49 1.59 6.82
C ILE A 100 -8.85 0.92 8.05
N ALA A 101 -8.02 -0.11 7.84
CA ALA A 101 -7.58 -1.01 8.91
C ALA A 101 -6.16 -0.79 9.42
N GLY A 102 -5.30 -0.17 8.65
CA GLY A 102 -3.86 -0.07 8.90
C GLY A 102 -3.09 -1.33 8.53
N LEU A 103 -3.66 -2.51 8.69
CA LEU A 103 -3.06 -3.79 8.31
C LEU A 103 -4.12 -4.81 7.85
N LEU A 104 -3.68 -5.81 7.05
CA LEU A 104 -4.50 -6.93 6.59
C LEU A 104 -3.71 -8.24 6.65
N HIS A 105 -4.28 -9.28 7.24
CA HIS A 105 -3.74 -10.64 7.09
C HIS A 105 -3.92 -11.14 5.66
N SER A 106 -2.90 -11.76 5.09
CA SER A 106 -2.84 -12.13 3.68
C SER A 106 -3.87 -13.19 3.26
N ALA A 107 -4.43 -13.94 4.18
CA ALA A 107 -5.39 -15.00 3.84
C ALA A 107 -6.57 -14.47 3.00
N GLN A 108 -7.13 -13.32 3.36
CA GLN A 108 -8.24 -12.72 2.65
C GLN A 108 -7.80 -12.04 1.34
N PRO A 109 -6.78 -11.17 1.29
CA PRO A 109 -6.22 -10.67 0.03
C PRO A 109 -5.87 -11.79 -0.96
N ILE A 110 -5.26 -12.89 -0.51
CA ILE A 110 -4.99 -14.06 -1.35
C ILE A 110 -6.27 -14.65 -1.89
N GLY A 111 -7.28 -14.85 -1.04
CA GLY A 111 -8.60 -15.38 -1.46
C GLY A 111 -9.26 -14.49 -2.52
N PHE A 112 -9.29 -13.18 -2.34
CA PHE A 112 -9.80 -12.22 -3.33
C PHE A 112 -8.98 -12.27 -4.63
N PHE A 113 -7.66 -12.35 -4.55
CA PHE A 113 -6.82 -12.46 -5.74
C PHE A 113 -7.13 -13.70 -6.55
N MET A 114 -7.20 -14.85 -5.89
CA MET A 114 -7.50 -16.13 -6.54
C MET A 114 -8.90 -16.13 -7.17
N HIS A 115 -9.91 -15.61 -6.45
CA HIS A 115 -11.31 -15.63 -6.91
C HIS A 115 -11.60 -14.54 -7.97
N ASP A 116 -11.20 -13.29 -7.71
CA ASP A 116 -11.65 -12.16 -8.53
C ASP A 116 -10.68 -11.82 -9.67
N VAL A 117 -9.37 -12.05 -9.45
CA VAL A 117 -8.34 -11.75 -10.45
C VAL A 117 -8.03 -12.96 -11.31
N MET A 118 -7.65 -14.09 -10.68
CA MET A 118 -7.24 -15.29 -11.41
C MET A 118 -8.42 -16.15 -11.85
N ARG A 119 -9.48 -16.21 -11.04
CA ARG A 119 -10.63 -17.12 -11.19
C ARG A 119 -10.21 -18.57 -11.18
N GLU A 120 -9.22 -18.87 -10.36
CA GLU A 120 -8.61 -20.17 -10.24
C GLU A 120 -8.29 -20.46 -8.78
N ASP A 121 -8.37 -21.75 -8.41
CA ASP A 121 -8.00 -22.27 -7.10
C ASP A 121 -6.77 -23.17 -7.18
N GLY A 122 -6.17 -23.43 -6.02
CA GLY A 122 -5.11 -24.43 -5.88
C GLY A 122 -3.74 -23.84 -5.51
N PRO A 123 -2.75 -24.73 -5.27
CA PRO A 123 -1.47 -24.33 -4.70
C PRO A 123 -0.67 -23.36 -5.59
N LEU A 124 -0.76 -23.52 -6.92
CA LEU A 124 -0.06 -22.64 -7.85
C LEU A 124 -0.69 -21.24 -7.88
N ALA A 125 -2.03 -21.15 -7.87
CA ALA A 125 -2.74 -19.88 -7.80
C ALA A 125 -2.40 -19.14 -6.49
N MET A 126 -2.41 -19.85 -5.37
CA MET A 126 -1.99 -19.31 -4.07
C MET A 126 -0.54 -18.78 -4.09
N GLN A 127 0.38 -19.51 -4.72
CA GLN A 127 1.77 -19.08 -4.83
C GLN A 127 1.93 -17.81 -5.68
N ILE A 128 1.20 -17.70 -6.79
CA ILE A 128 1.17 -16.51 -7.64
C ILE A 128 0.59 -15.32 -6.85
N ALA A 129 -0.56 -15.51 -6.18
CA ALA A 129 -1.18 -14.48 -5.36
C ALA A 129 -0.24 -13.97 -4.27
N ARG A 130 0.42 -14.88 -3.54
CA ARG A 130 1.38 -14.52 -2.48
C ARG A 130 2.54 -13.69 -3.02
N ARG A 131 3.12 -14.09 -4.16
CA ARG A 131 4.21 -13.33 -4.81
C ARG A 131 3.74 -11.94 -5.25
N TYR A 132 2.52 -11.88 -5.81
CA TYR A 132 1.94 -10.59 -6.19
C TYR A 132 1.82 -9.63 -5.01
N LEU A 133 1.30 -10.11 -3.88
CA LEU A 133 1.19 -9.30 -2.66
C LEU A 133 2.54 -8.80 -2.16
N GLN A 134 3.56 -9.66 -2.18
CA GLN A 134 4.92 -9.30 -1.78
C GLN A 134 5.57 -8.25 -2.69
N ALA A 135 5.20 -8.24 -3.98
CA ALA A 135 5.72 -7.28 -4.96
C ALA A 135 4.94 -5.95 -4.99
N SER A 136 3.69 -5.94 -4.50
CA SER A 136 2.78 -4.80 -4.65
C SER A 136 2.55 -4.01 -3.36
N PHE A 137 2.80 -4.62 -2.20
CA PHE A 137 2.44 -4.04 -0.90
C PHE A 137 3.57 -4.18 0.11
N GLU A 138 3.67 -3.22 1.00
CA GLU A 138 4.50 -3.36 2.19
C GLU A 138 3.95 -4.47 3.09
N TYR A 139 4.83 -5.26 3.68
CA TYR A 139 4.43 -6.38 4.52
C TYR A 139 5.46 -6.72 5.61
N VAL A 140 4.97 -7.41 6.64
CA VAL A 140 5.79 -8.18 7.59
C VAL A 140 5.31 -9.63 7.59
N THR A 141 6.10 -10.52 8.15
CA THR A 141 5.70 -11.92 8.36
C THR A 141 5.41 -12.18 9.83
N ASP A 142 4.32 -12.90 10.11
CA ASP A 142 4.04 -13.37 11.46
C ASP A 142 4.89 -14.59 11.86
N ALA A 143 4.70 -15.09 13.08
CA ALA A 143 5.43 -16.25 13.60
C ALA A 143 5.17 -17.55 12.80
N ASN A 144 4.10 -17.64 12.05
CA ASN A 144 3.74 -18.78 11.20
C ASN A 144 4.29 -18.62 9.77
N GLY A 145 4.90 -17.47 9.46
CA GLY A 145 5.37 -17.13 8.12
C GLY A 145 4.26 -16.59 7.21
N ASP A 146 3.08 -16.26 7.74
CA ASP A 146 2.02 -15.62 6.98
C ASP A 146 2.29 -14.13 6.79
N LEU A 147 1.92 -13.60 5.62
CA LEU A 147 2.11 -12.18 5.32
C LEU A 147 1.03 -11.35 6.04
N ILE A 148 1.45 -10.23 6.59
CA ILE A 148 0.60 -9.17 7.07
C ILE A 148 0.91 -7.94 6.25
N LEU A 149 -0.04 -7.51 5.41
CA LEU A 149 0.10 -6.32 4.59
C LEU A 149 -0.06 -5.07 5.47
N LEU A 150 0.68 -4.03 5.16
CA LEU A 150 0.73 -2.80 5.94
C LEU A 150 0.29 -1.60 5.09
N HIS A 151 -0.39 -0.64 5.73
CA HIS A 151 -0.59 0.66 5.11
C HIS A 151 0.75 1.42 5.10
N PRO A 152 1.17 2.06 3.97
CA PRO A 152 2.46 2.77 3.88
C PRO A 152 2.66 3.86 4.94
N GLY A 153 1.59 4.51 5.39
CA GLY A 153 1.63 5.50 6.46
C GLY A 153 1.71 4.93 7.88
N LEU A 154 1.86 3.61 8.06
CA LEU A 154 1.94 3.00 9.38
C LEU A 154 3.38 3.08 9.92
N ALA A 155 3.64 3.97 10.88
CA ALA A 155 4.98 4.23 11.41
C ALA A 155 5.53 3.08 12.27
N ASP A 156 4.67 2.36 13.00
CA ASP A 156 5.06 1.24 13.86
C ASP A 156 4.13 0.03 13.66
N PRO A 157 4.46 -0.86 12.70
CA PRO A 157 3.66 -2.04 12.44
C PRO A 157 3.61 -3.01 13.63
N TYR A 158 4.67 -3.09 14.44
CA TYR A 158 4.73 -4.04 15.56
C TYR A 158 3.73 -3.71 16.67
N ARG A 159 3.39 -2.45 16.84
CA ARG A 159 2.32 -2.01 17.75
C ARG A 159 0.96 -2.60 17.40
N LEU A 160 0.66 -2.73 16.10
CA LEU A 160 -0.60 -3.30 15.61
C LEU A 160 -0.54 -4.83 15.51
N VAL A 161 0.57 -5.38 15.02
CA VAL A 161 0.73 -6.84 14.84
C VAL A 161 0.75 -7.59 16.18
N GLY A 162 1.36 -7.01 17.24
CA GLY A 162 1.40 -7.59 18.57
C GLY A 162 0.13 -7.37 19.43
N GLY A 163 -0.83 -6.59 18.93
CA GLY A 163 -2.05 -6.26 19.68
C GLY A 163 -3.21 -7.24 19.46
N GLU A 164 -4.33 -7.02 20.17
CA GLU A 164 -5.56 -7.81 20.04
C GLU A 164 -6.17 -7.81 18.61
N ARG A 165 -5.65 -6.96 17.72
CA ARG A 165 -6.09 -6.84 16.31
C ARG A 165 -5.38 -7.78 15.34
N ALA A 166 -4.34 -8.48 15.76
CA ALA A 166 -3.64 -9.45 14.91
C ALA A 166 -4.54 -10.59 14.40
N ASP A 167 -5.71 -10.76 14.98
CA ASP A 167 -6.72 -11.77 14.64
C ASP A 167 -7.71 -11.36 13.52
N GLY A 168 -7.44 -10.31 12.80
CA GLY A 168 -8.21 -9.96 11.60
C GLY A 168 -9.55 -9.27 11.84
N GLY A 169 -9.67 -8.48 12.91
CA GLY A 169 -10.92 -7.80 13.31
C GLY A 169 -11.59 -6.88 12.28
N ILE A 170 -11.01 -6.71 11.09
CA ILE A 170 -11.61 -5.97 9.97
C ILE A 170 -12.84 -6.68 9.39
N PHE A 171 -12.88 -8.01 9.47
CA PHE A 171 -13.95 -8.83 8.89
C PHE A 171 -15.28 -8.77 9.65
N THR A 172 -15.29 -8.16 10.82
CA THR A 172 -16.52 -7.88 11.56
C THR A 172 -17.18 -6.56 11.17
N LEU A 173 -16.54 -5.77 10.30
CA LEU A 173 -17.08 -4.52 9.80
C LEU A 173 -17.90 -4.77 8.53
N GLU A 174 -19.16 -4.31 8.52
CA GLU A 174 -19.94 -4.16 7.28
C GLU A 174 -19.33 -3.02 6.47
N LEU A 175 -18.30 -3.34 5.66
CA LEU A 175 -17.65 -2.37 4.79
C LEU A 175 -18.57 -2.05 3.61
N SER A 176 -19.04 -0.81 3.53
CA SER A 176 -19.75 -0.34 2.36
C SER A 176 -18.77 -0.11 1.19
N GLN A 177 -19.27 -0.23 -0.04
CA GLN A 177 -18.46 0.12 -1.23
C GLN A 177 -17.99 1.58 -1.19
N GLU A 178 -18.79 2.47 -0.59
CA GLU A 178 -18.44 3.87 -0.41
C GLU A 178 -17.25 4.06 0.55
N MET A 179 -17.19 3.29 1.64
CA MET A 179 -16.03 3.29 2.55
C MET A 179 -14.77 2.80 1.86
N ILE A 180 -14.86 1.70 1.10
CA ILE A 180 -13.71 1.17 0.34
C ILE A 180 -13.25 2.22 -0.69
N ALA A 181 -14.18 2.81 -1.45
CA ALA A 181 -13.86 3.85 -2.41
C ALA A 181 -13.28 5.11 -1.74
N GLY A 182 -13.75 5.47 -0.56
CA GLY A 182 -13.17 6.54 0.27
C GLY A 182 -11.74 6.21 0.66
N GLY A 183 -11.50 5.01 1.18
CA GLY A 183 -10.17 4.52 1.53
C GLY A 183 -9.19 4.49 0.35
N MET A 184 -9.66 4.11 -0.84
CA MET A 184 -8.88 4.19 -2.08
C MET A 184 -8.43 5.62 -2.43
N ASN A 185 -9.21 6.62 -2.03
CA ASN A 185 -8.88 8.04 -2.21
C ASN A 185 -8.17 8.64 -0.99
N GLY A 186 -7.76 7.83 -0.03
CA GLY A 186 -7.06 8.26 1.17
C GLY A 186 -7.90 9.09 2.14
N ILE A 187 -9.24 9.08 2.03
CA ILE A 187 -10.14 9.79 2.94
C ILE A 187 -11.55 9.18 2.94
N LEU A 188 -12.03 8.79 4.12
CA LEU A 188 -13.38 8.28 4.27
C LEU A 188 -14.43 9.39 4.16
N PRO A 189 -15.69 9.08 3.76
CA PRO A 189 -16.75 10.06 3.67
C PRO A 189 -16.94 10.88 4.96
N GLU A 190 -16.91 10.23 6.10
CA GLU A 190 -17.05 10.84 7.42
C GLU A 190 -15.84 11.70 7.84
N GLU A 191 -14.67 11.45 7.29
CA GLU A 191 -13.44 12.21 7.56
C GLU A 191 -13.37 13.53 6.75
N ARG A 192 -14.06 13.61 5.61
CA ARG A 192 -14.01 14.79 4.72
C ARG A 192 -14.38 16.10 5.43
N PRO A 193 -15.53 16.20 6.14
CA PRO A 193 -15.88 17.44 6.84
C PRO A 193 -14.89 17.79 7.97
N LEU A 194 -14.26 16.80 8.60
CA LEU A 194 -13.24 17.01 9.61
C LEU A 194 -11.97 17.59 8.99
N ASN A 195 -11.55 17.02 7.87
CA ASN A 195 -10.39 17.47 7.12
C ASN A 195 -10.59 18.90 6.55
N GLU A 196 -11.76 19.19 6.00
CA GLU A 196 -12.11 20.53 5.52
C GLU A 196 -12.09 21.57 6.66
N ALA A 197 -12.61 21.22 7.84
CA ALA A 197 -12.58 22.10 9.00
C ALA A 197 -11.14 22.36 9.48
N LEU A 198 -10.29 21.32 9.47
CA LEU A 198 -8.87 21.45 9.82
C LEU A 198 -8.13 22.32 8.79
N CYS A 199 -8.29 22.05 7.50
CA CYS A 199 -7.72 22.87 6.43
C CYS A 199 -8.16 24.34 6.54
N GLY A 200 -9.44 24.59 6.80
CA GLY A 200 -9.96 25.95 7.03
C GLY A 200 -9.29 26.67 8.21
N ALA A 201 -9.03 25.94 9.29
CA ALA A 201 -8.35 26.48 10.47
C ALA A 201 -6.86 26.75 10.26
N LEU A 202 -6.16 25.91 9.47
CA LEU A 202 -4.73 26.00 9.19
C LEU A 202 -4.39 26.97 8.04
N ASN A 203 -5.38 27.34 7.23
CA ASN A 203 -5.16 28.16 6.04
C ASN A 203 -4.47 29.49 6.35
N GLY A 204 -3.35 29.74 5.67
CA GLY A 204 -2.53 30.95 5.86
C GLY A 204 -1.72 31.01 7.16
N ALA A 205 -1.70 29.91 7.95
CA ALA A 205 -0.97 29.83 9.22
C ALA A 205 0.26 28.92 9.17
N LEU A 206 0.43 28.13 8.12
CA LEU A 206 1.54 27.20 7.95
C LEU A 206 2.83 27.92 7.56
N ARG A 207 3.96 27.33 7.92
CA ARG A 207 5.27 27.73 7.42
C ARG A 207 5.37 27.42 5.92
N PRO A 208 6.23 28.16 5.16
CA PRO A 208 6.32 28.01 3.70
C PRO A 208 6.70 26.62 3.19
N GLU A 209 7.39 25.83 4.02
CA GLU A 209 7.80 24.47 3.71
C GLU A 209 6.68 23.42 3.78
N TYR A 210 5.49 23.79 4.30
CA TYR A 210 4.35 22.87 4.43
C TYR A 210 3.20 23.26 3.51
N GLU A 211 2.72 22.27 2.73
CA GLU A 211 1.50 22.40 1.96
C GLU A 211 0.27 22.08 2.82
N LEU A 212 -0.82 22.84 2.63
CA LEU A 212 -2.03 22.73 3.46
C LEU A 212 -2.65 21.33 3.41
N GLY A 213 -2.70 20.73 2.22
CA GLY A 213 -3.26 19.40 2.02
C GLY A 213 -2.44 18.32 2.72
N GLU A 214 -1.11 18.37 2.56
CA GLU A 214 -0.16 17.44 3.17
C GLU A 214 -0.17 17.55 4.70
N ALA A 215 -0.10 18.77 5.25
CA ALA A 215 -0.16 18.99 6.69
C ALA A 215 -1.46 18.44 7.32
N ALA A 216 -2.59 18.61 6.66
CA ALA A 216 -3.87 18.07 7.13
C ALA A 216 -3.90 16.53 7.02
N GLU A 217 -3.31 15.96 5.97
CA GLU A 217 -3.17 14.52 5.80
C GLU A 217 -2.27 13.90 6.87
N ASP A 218 -1.10 14.48 7.12
CA ASP A 218 -0.19 14.05 8.17
C ASP A 218 -0.89 13.98 9.53
N LEU A 219 -1.60 15.04 9.90
CA LEU A 219 -2.35 15.08 11.16
C LEU A 219 -3.47 14.03 11.21
N ARG A 220 -4.16 13.77 10.09
CA ARG A 220 -5.17 12.72 9.99
C ARG A 220 -4.55 11.33 10.14
N MET A 221 -3.39 11.10 9.51
CA MET A 221 -2.66 9.84 9.63
C MET A 221 -2.17 9.58 11.05
N LEU A 222 -1.71 10.62 11.77
CA LEU A 222 -1.38 10.52 13.19
C LEU A 222 -2.62 10.12 14.04
N ALA A 223 -3.78 10.70 13.76
CA ALA A 223 -5.02 10.30 14.42
C ALA A 223 -5.37 8.84 14.15
N LYS A 224 -5.29 8.37 12.89
CA LYS A 224 -5.50 6.96 12.53
C LYS A 224 -4.57 6.00 13.28
N GLN A 225 -3.32 6.38 13.47
CA GLN A 225 -2.34 5.61 14.22
C GLN A 225 -2.60 5.61 15.73
N GLY A 226 -3.55 6.41 16.22
CA GLY A 226 -3.85 6.54 17.65
C GLY A 226 -2.77 7.31 18.41
N VAL A 227 -2.07 8.21 17.75
CA VAL A 227 -1.14 9.16 18.38
C VAL A 227 -1.94 10.08 19.30
N GLY A 228 -1.47 10.29 20.54
CA GLY A 228 -2.21 11.07 21.54
C GLY A 228 -2.40 12.54 21.11
N LEU A 229 -3.56 13.14 21.47
CA LEU A 229 -3.92 14.50 21.07
C LEU A 229 -2.83 15.54 21.41
N LYS A 230 -2.18 15.43 22.58
CA LYS A 230 -1.11 16.34 22.98
C LYS A 230 0.12 16.27 22.05
N GLU A 231 0.45 15.09 21.58
CA GLU A 231 1.55 14.89 20.62
C GLU A 231 1.18 15.44 19.25
N MET A 232 -0.06 15.22 18.80
CA MET A 232 -0.58 15.83 17.58
C MET A 232 -0.61 17.37 17.64
N GLU A 233 -0.95 17.97 18.80
CA GLU A 233 -0.86 19.41 19.03
C GLU A 233 0.59 19.92 18.89
N ASN A 234 1.57 19.15 19.36
CA ASN A 234 2.99 19.51 19.22
C ASN A 234 3.44 19.44 17.75
N VAL A 235 3.03 18.39 17.02
CA VAL A 235 3.32 18.27 15.58
C VAL A 235 2.66 19.40 14.81
N MET A 236 1.37 19.69 15.03
CA MET A 236 0.70 20.82 14.41
C MET A 236 1.44 22.15 14.72
N ALA A 237 1.83 22.40 15.97
CA ALA A 237 2.54 23.62 16.35
C ALA A 237 3.89 23.74 15.65
N SER A 238 4.59 22.64 15.34
CA SER A 238 5.85 22.66 14.59
C SER A 238 5.67 23.06 13.13
N MET A 239 4.50 22.80 12.55
CA MET A 239 4.16 23.16 11.16
C MET A 239 3.74 24.64 11.02
N LEU A 240 3.36 25.30 12.11
CA LEU A 240 2.81 26.66 12.08
C LEU A 240 3.89 27.74 12.08
N ALA A 241 3.66 28.83 11.30
CA ALA A 241 4.40 30.08 11.37
C ALA A 241 3.91 31.01 12.49
N VAL A 242 2.76 30.71 13.08
CA VAL A 242 2.09 31.48 14.13
C VAL A 242 1.75 30.59 15.33
N LEU A 243 1.40 31.18 16.46
CA LEU A 243 0.95 30.41 17.61
C LEU A 243 -0.40 29.72 17.32
N PRO A 244 -0.59 28.48 17.79
CA PRO A 244 -1.84 27.77 17.62
C PRO A 244 -3.04 28.53 18.18
N THR A 245 -4.03 28.80 17.36
CA THR A 245 -5.28 29.43 17.77
C THR A 245 -6.23 28.39 18.41
N ARG A 246 -7.26 28.89 19.13
CA ARG A 246 -8.30 28.04 19.67
C ARG A 246 -9.03 27.25 18.55
N ALA A 247 -9.34 27.90 17.42
CA ALA A 247 -10.01 27.24 16.31
C ALA A 247 -9.19 26.07 15.71
N MET A 248 -7.86 26.21 15.64
CA MET A 248 -6.97 25.12 15.20
C MET A 248 -6.99 23.94 16.17
N LYS A 249 -6.94 24.21 17.47
CA LYS A 249 -6.99 23.17 18.52
C LYS A 249 -8.34 22.47 18.53
N ASP A 250 -9.44 23.21 18.46
CA ASP A 250 -10.79 22.64 18.42
C ASP A 250 -10.99 21.77 17.15
N ALA A 251 -10.46 22.18 16.00
CA ALA A 251 -10.52 21.39 14.77
C ALA A 251 -9.67 20.10 14.86
N LEU A 252 -8.46 20.20 15.43
CA LEU A 252 -7.58 19.05 15.64
C LEU A 252 -8.19 18.05 16.65
N GLU A 253 -8.76 18.53 17.75
CA GLU A 253 -9.45 17.71 18.75
C GLU A 253 -10.63 16.96 18.11
N ARG A 254 -11.44 17.63 17.30
CA ARG A 254 -12.54 16.99 16.57
C ARG A 254 -12.03 15.94 15.59
N LEU A 255 -10.96 16.23 14.85
CA LEU A 255 -10.32 15.25 13.96
C LEU A 255 -9.91 14.01 14.79
N TYR A 256 -9.20 14.20 15.88
CA TYR A 256 -8.74 13.12 16.76
C TYR A 256 -9.88 12.26 17.30
N LEU A 257 -10.93 12.90 17.83
CA LEU A 257 -12.05 12.19 18.48
C LEU A 257 -12.96 11.46 17.47
N CYS A 258 -13.06 11.95 16.24
CA CYS A 258 -14.00 11.42 15.25
C CYS A 258 -13.33 10.57 14.15
N THR A 259 -11.99 10.55 14.08
CA THR A 259 -11.28 9.67 13.14
C THR A 259 -11.18 8.26 13.73
N PRO A 260 -11.60 7.20 12.99
CA PRO A 260 -11.43 5.82 13.44
C PRO A 260 -9.93 5.48 13.57
N HIS A 261 -9.50 5.13 14.78
CA HIS A 261 -8.12 4.77 15.06
C HIS A 261 -7.86 3.31 14.69
N TRP A 262 -6.75 3.02 14.01
CA TRP A 262 -6.37 1.64 13.68
C TRP A 262 -6.22 0.74 14.92
N MET A 263 -5.77 1.31 16.05
CA MET A 263 -5.64 0.58 17.32
C MET A 263 -6.97 0.33 18.05
N GLY A 264 -8.01 1.11 17.74
CA GLY A 264 -9.28 1.11 18.48
C GLY A 264 -10.53 0.78 17.66
N LEU A 265 -10.37 0.20 16.47
CA LEU A 265 -11.49 -0.01 15.54
C LEU A 265 -12.66 -0.83 16.12
N LYS A 266 -12.42 -1.71 17.09
CA LYS A 266 -13.49 -2.43 17.81
C LYS A 266 -14.37 -1.50 18.66
N THR A 267 -13.86 -0.33 19.07
CA THR A 267 -14.56 0.58 19.99
C THR A 267 -15.26 1.75 19.29
N ALA A 268 -14.72 2.21 18.16
CA ALA A 268 -15.23 3.40 17.47
C ALA A 268 -16.45 3.14 16.57
N LEU A 269 -16.68 1.88 16.16
CA LEU A 269 -17.79 1.51 15.27
C LEU A 269 -18.94 0.78 15.98
N SER A 270 -18.89 0.67 17.31
CA SER A 270 -19.95 0.10 18.15
C SER A 270 -20.86 1.16 18.80
N HIS A 271 -20.86 2.39 18.34
CA HIS A 271 -21.73 3.48 18.83
C HIS A 271 -22.62 4.03 17.75
#